data_dd100ce6aeb266f9560c33517826f0f0
#
_entry.id   dd100ce6aeb266f9560c33517826f0f0
#
_cell.length_a   1.000
_cell.length_b   1.000
_cell.length_c   1.000
_cell.angle_alpha   90.00
_cell.angle_beta   90.00
_cell.angle_gamma   90.00
#
_symmetry.space_group_name_H-M   'P 1'
#
loop_
_entity.id
_entity.type
_entity.pdbx_description
1 polymer ?
#
loop_
_entity_poly.entity_id
_entity_poly.type
_entity_poly.pdbx_seq_one_letter_code
_entity_poly.pdbx_strand_id
1 'polypeptide(L)'
;MYRTWADFYQSDAQSVYALWIAPAFFLLYWLLSRPYKRVGVEPRAAWFLNVYAPLFTIESIADPYVTGPLLRQLGIEGIDATACMVAFVLIGDLRVFLLLFYVMAPERGAVRALTRAARWTMVVPLLAVGALYSLRSRYGELPSQSIWILYELGFVAMALFLDFAVIPARFDLRRFEVQQYLRALVRYVALYYALWATADLLILRRNADWAWALRVIPNQLYYGFWVPFAYMKFFSPRYAATRMSVQRSR
;
A
#
# COMPACT_ATOMS: atom_id res chain seq x y z
N MET A 1 20.36 14.94 -18.84
CA MET A 1 20.06 15.83 -17.70
C MET A 1 18.58 16.15 -17.75
N TYR A 2 17.84 15.95 -16.68
CA TYR A 2 16.40 16.22 -16.63
C TYR A 2 16.15 17.72 -16.70
N ARG A 3 15.15 18.14 -17.46
CA ARG A 3 14.82 19.57 -17.64
C ARG A 3 13.77 20.05 -16.64
N THR A 4 12.89 19.12 -16.23
CA THR A 4 11.78 19.38 -15.30
C THR A 4 11.71 18.32 -14.22
N TRP A 5 10.97 18.57 -13.15
CA TRP A 5 10.64 17.56 -12.15
C TRP A 5 9.75 16.44 -12.70
N ALA A 6 8.90 16.77 -13.68
CA ALA A 6 8.11 15.78 -14.40
C ALA A 6 9.00 14.78 -15.15
N ASP A 7 10.05 15.26 -15.88
CA ASP A 7 11.00 14.39 -16.57
C ASP A 7 11.74 13.47 -15.59
N PHE A 8 12.17 14.01 -14.47
CA PHE A 8 12.82 13.22 -13.43
C PHE A 8 11.88 12.16 -12.84
N TYR A 9 10.65 12.55 -12.48
CA TYR A 9 9.66 11.64 -11.89
C TYR A 9 9.32 10.48 -12.83
N GLN A 10 9.23 10.72 -14.13
CA GLN A 10 8.91 9.71 -15.15
C GLN A 10 10.13 8.89 -15.60
N SER A 11 11.34 9.27 -15.17
CA SER A 11 12.56 8.54 -15.54
C SER A 11 12.68 7.21 -14.82
N ASP A 12 13.37 6.24 -15.43
CA ASP A 12 13.67 4.96 -14.80
C ASP A 12 14.48 5.13 -13.51
N ALA A 13 15.25 6.19 -13.37
CA ALA A 13 16.00 6.49 -12.15
C ALA A 13 15.07 6.63 -10.94
N GLN A 14 13.94 7.36 -11.10
CA GLN A 14 12.97 7.58 -10.03
C GLN A 14 11.89 6.49 -10.01
N SER A 15 11.34 6.14 -11.17
CA SER A 15 10.17 5.24 -11.25
C SER A 15 10.50 3.77 -11.04
N VAL A 16 11.78 3.39 -11.13
CA VAL A 16 12.25 2.01 -10.95
C VAL A 16 13.36 1.94 -9.92
N TYR A 17 14.55 2.45 -10.24
CA TYR A 17 15.75 2.20 -9.42
C TYR A 17 15.67 2.79 -8.02
N ALA A 18 15.13 4.01 -7.87
CA ALA A 18 14.96 4.61 -6.56
C ALA A 18 13.94 3.85 -5.69
N LEU A 19 12.91 3.24 -6.32
CA LEU A 19 11.89 2.46 -5.62
C LEU A 19 12.41 1.10 -5.16
N TRP A 20 13.43 0.54 -5.82
CA TRP A 20 14.02 -0.73 -5.47
C TRP A 20 14.91 -0.70 -4.24
N ILE A 21 15.49 0.46 -3.91
CA ILE A 21 16.50 0.56 -2.85
C ILE A 21 15.99 -0.03 -1.53
N ALA A 22 14.89 0.47 -1.01
CA ALA A 22 14.40 0.05 0.30
C ALA A 22 13.90 -1.41 0.33
N PRO A 23 13.08 -1.90 -0.63
CA PRO A 23 12.64 -3.29 -0.63
C PRO A 23 13.79 -4.27 -0.90
N ALA A 24 14.80 -3.92 -1.74
CA ALA A 24 15.97 -4.77 -1.95
C ALA A 24 16.81 -4.92 -0.68
N PHE A 25 17.08 -3.82 0.04
CA PHE A 25 17.74 -3.88 1.33
C PHE A 25 16.93 -4.66 2.37
N PHE A 26 15.62 -4.50 2.40
CA PHE A 26 14.76 -5.28 3.29
C PHE A 26 14.79 -6.78 2.95
N LEU A 27 14.75 -7.13 1.66
CA LEU A 27 14.84 -8.53 1.22
C LEU A 27 16.20 -9.14 1.60
N LEU A 28 17.28 -8.40 1.39
CA LEU A 28 18.62 -8.82 1.80
C LEU A 28 18.71 -9.03 3.32
N TYR A 29 18.20 -8.08 4.10
CA TYR A 29 18.09 -8.22 5.56
C TYR A 29 17.29 -9.46 5.93
N TRP A 30 16.14 -9.71 5.30
CA TRP A 30 15.28 -10.87 5.57
C TRP A 30 16.01 -12.19 5.26
N LEU A 31 16.74 -12.26 4.14
CA LEU A 31 17.52 -13.43 3.75
C LEU A 31 18.68 -13.71 4.72
N LEU A 32 19.44 -12.69 5.08
CA LEU A 32 20.62 -12.84 5.94
C LEU A 32 20.28 -13.07 7.40
N SER A 33 19.35 -12.30 7.95
CA SER A 33 18.96 -12.38 9.37
C SER A 33 18.04 -13.55 9.69
N ARG A 34 17.40 -14.15 8.65
CA ARG A 34 16.49 -15.30 8.74
C ARG A 34 15.50 -15.16 9.90
N PRO A 35 14.73 -14.05 9.98
CA PRO A 35 13.89 -13.75 11.13
C PRO A 35 12.81 -14.82 11.34
N TYR A 36 12.38 -15.49 10.26
CA TYR A 36 11.45 -16.61 10.28
C TYR A 36 11.93 -17.82 11.10
N LYS A 37 13.24 -18.01 11.26
CA LYS A 37 13.82 -19.08 12.10
C LYS A 37 13.81 -18.75 13.59
N ARG A 38 13.66 -17.47 13.96
CA ARG A 38 13.72 -16.98 15.34
C ARG A 38 12.34 -16.88 15.99
N VAL A 39 11.29 -16.98 15.19
CA VAL A 39 9.93 -16.89 15.69
C VAL A 39 9.49 -18.25 16.18
N GLY A 40 9.18 -18.35 17.48
CA GLY A 40 8.48 -19.51 18.02
C GLY A 40 7.12 -19.70 17.32
N VAL A 41 6.38 -20.70 17.70
CA VAL A 41 5.18 -21.23 17.01
C VAL A 41 3.99 -20.25 16.92
N GLU A 42 4.17 -18.94 17.05
CA GLU A 42 3.06 -17.98 16.95
C GLU A 42 2.60 -17.84 15.48
N PRO A 43 1.39 -18.29 15.11
CA PRO A 43 0.95 -18.42 13.72
C PRO A 43 0.93 -17.08 12.93
N ARG A 44 0.64 -15.97 13.61
CA ARG A 44 0.62 -14.64 12.97
C ARG A 44 2.00 -14.21 12.50
N ALA A 45 3.00 -14.40 13.41
CA ALA A 45 4.38 -14.03 13.09
C ALA A 45 4.95 -14.97 12.02
N ALA A 46 4.66 -16.27 12.09
CA ALA A 46 5.05 -17.23 11.08
C ALA A 46 4.48 -16.88 9.71
N TRP A 47 3.19 -16.59 9.61
CA TRP A 47 2.55 -16.17 8.37
C TRP A 47 3.11 -14.84 7.85
N PHE A 48 3.26 -13.84 8.74
CA PHE A 48 3.81 -12.55 8.35
C PHE A 48 5.23 -12.69 7.77
N LEU A 49 6.11 -13.44 8.44
CA LEU A 49 7.49 -13.59 8.04
C LEU A 49 7.71 -14.53 6.86
N ASN A 50 6.94 -15.61 6.76
CA ASN A 50 7.17 -16.64 5.74
C ASN A 50 6.39 -16.38 4.45
N VAL A 51 5.29 -15.62 4.52
CA VAL A 51 4.39 -15.41 3.38
C VAL A 51 4.27 -13.94 3.04
N TYR A 52 3.77 -13.13 3.98
CA TYR A 52 3.42 -11.74 3.69
C TYR A 52 4.64 -10.88 3.34
N ALA A 53 5.64 -10.84 4.21
CA ALA A 53 6.79 -9.96 4.04
C ALA A 53 7.61 -10.26 2.78
N PRO A 54 8.02 -11.52 2.48
CA PRO A 54 8.74 -11.82 1.25
C PRO A 54 7.87 -11.60 0.00
N LEU A 55 6.61 -12.01 -0.01
CA LEU A 55 5.71 -11.86 -1.15
C LEU A 55 5.56 -10.40 -1.57
N PHE A 56 5.22 -9.54 -0.62
CA PHE A 56 4.96 -8.13 -0.92
C PHE A 56 6.25 -7.28 -1.04
N THR A 57 7.39 -7.78 -0.57
CA THR A 57 8.68 -7.19 -0.92
C THR A 57 9.04 -7.48 -2.37
N ILE A 58 8.84 -8.72 -2.83
CA ILE A 58 9.05 -9.10 -4.23
C ILE A 58 8.07 -8.35 -5.14
N GLU A 59 6.80 -8.23 -4.76
CA GLU A 59 5.80 -7.45 -5.48
C GLU A 59 6.24 -5.98 -5.62
N SER A 60 6.71 -5.34 -4.55
CA SER A 60 7.19 -3.95 -4.58
C SER A 60 8.42 -3.73 -5.47
N ILE A 61 9.21 -4.79 -5.72
CA ILE A 61 10.31 -4.76 -6.69
C ILE A 61 9.80 -5.01 -8.11
N ALA A 62 8.87 -5.96 -8.27
CA ALA A 62 8.35 -6.37 -9.56
C ALA A 62 7.47 -5.30 -10.21
N ASP A 63 6.58 -4.67 -9.45
CA ASP A 63 5.62 -3.68 -9.96
C ASP A 63 6.31 -2.57 -10.78
N PRO A 64 7.25 -1.76 -10.25
CA PRO A 64 7.86 -0.68 -11.01
C PRO A 64 8.59 -1.17 -12.27
N TYR A 65 9.17 -2.37 -12.24
CA TYR A 65 9.85 -2.94 -13.38
C TYR A 65 8.87 -3.44 -14.45
N VAL A 66 7.86 -4.18 -14.04
CA VAL A 66 6.87 -4.76 -14.97
C VAL A 66 6.06 -3.64 -15.61
N THR A 67 5.50 -2.73 -14.81
CA THR A 67 4.63 -1.64 -15.30
C THR A 67 5.37 -0.54 -16.06
N GLY A 68 6.69 -0.51 -15.99
CA GLY A 68 7.54 0.45 -16.70
C GLY A 68 8.41 -0.21 -17.78
N PRO A 69 9.68 -0.55 -17.47
CA PRO A 69 10.64 -1.03 -18.47
C PRO A 69 10.20 -2.28 -19.23
N LEU A 70 9.61 -3.26 -18.53
CA LEU A 70 9.24 -4.53 -19.18
C LEU A 70 8.13 -4.35 -20.21
N LEU A 71 7.06 -3.61 -19.89
CA LEU A 71 5.98 -3.33 -20.85
C LEU A 71 6.53 -2.60 -22.09
N ARG A 72 7.43 -1.61 -21.88
CA ARG A 72 8.07 -0.90 -23.00
C ARG A 72 8.93 -1.84 -23.86
N GLN A 73 9.72 -2.72 -23.24
CA GLN A 73 10.56 -3.70 -23.97
C GLN A 73 9.74 -4.70 -24.79
N LEU A 74 8.56 -5.08 -24.28
CA LEU A 74 7.65 -6.00 -24.97
C LEU A 74 6.74 -5.29 -25.99
N GLY A 75 6.81 -3.97 -26.12
CA GLY A 75 5.95 -3.19 -27.01
C GLY A 75 4.47 -3.25 -26.60
N ILE A 76 4.18 -3.50 -25.32
CA ILE A 76 2.81 -3.53 -24.80
C ILE A 76 2.39 -2.11 -24.45
N GLU A 77 1.37 -1.62 -25.13
CA GLU A 77 0.87 -0.25 -25.03
C GLU A 77 -0.67 -0.23 -24.88
N GLY A 78 -1.22 0.97 -24.71
CA GLY A 78 -2.67 1.20 -24.73
C GLY A 78 -3.39 0.53 -23.58
N ILE A 79 -4.48 -0.19 -23.89
CA ILE A 79 -5.38 -0.79 -22.90
C ILE A 79 -4.72 -1.91 -22.10
N ASP A 80 -3.86 -2.70 -22.74
CA ASP A 80 -3.19 -3.84 -22.11
C ASP A 80 -2.15 -3.36 -21.07
N ALA A 81 -1.37 -2.32 -21.41
CA ALA A 81 -0.46 -1.67 -20.47
C ALA A 81 -1.24 -1.07 -19.29
N THR A 82 -2.35 -0.39 -19.57
CA THR A 82 -3.21 0.20 -18.53
C THR A 82 -3.79 -0.89 -17.62
N ALA A 83 -4.26 -1.99 -18.18
CA ALA A 83 -4.80 -3.10 -17.40
C ALA A 83 -3.74 -3.73 -16.48
N CYS A 84 -2.50 -3.88 -16.98
CA CYS A 84 -1.38 -4.36 -16.19
C CYS A 84 -1.06 -3.40 -15.03
N MET A 85 -0.96 -2.09 -15.28
CA MET A 85 -0.74 -1.08 -14.23
C MET A 85 -1.85 -1.10 -13.18
N VAL A 86 -3.12 -1.14 -13.59
CA VAL A 86 -4.25 -1.23 -12.65
C VAL A 86 -4.20 -2.50 -11.82
N ALA A 87 -3.84 -3.65 -12.42
CA ALA A 87 -3.70 -4.90 -11.68
C ALA A 87 -2.65 -4.79 -10.56
N PHE A 88 -1.48 -4.21 -10.83
CA PHE A 88 -0.44 -4.00 -9.82
C PHE A 88 -0.87 -3.01 -8.72
N VAL A 89 -1.53 -1.91 -9.07
CA VAL A 89 -2.11 -0.99 -8.08
C VAL A 89 -3.10 -1.72 -7.16
N LEU A 90 -3.98 -2.55 -7.73
CA LEU A 90 -4.93 -3.34 -6.93
C LEU A 90 -4.24 -4.37 -6.04
N ILE A 91 -3.15 -5.01 -6.49
CA ILE A 91 -2.36 -5.93 -5.67
C ILE A 91 -1.67 -5.17 -4.53
N GLY A 92 -1.12 -4.01 -4.82
CA GLY A 92 -0.50 -3.15 -3.82
C GLY A 92 -1.49 -2.68 -2.74
N ASP A 93 -2.74 -2.38 -3.09
CA ASP A 93 -3.76 -2.04 -2.11
C ASP A 93 -4.30 -3.27 -1.37
N LEU A 94 -4.41 -4.40 -2.08
CA LEU A 94 -4.80 -5.68 -1.50
C LEU A 94 -3.88 -6.06 -0.32
N ARG A 95 -2.57 -5.80 -0.41
CA ARG A 95 -1.61 -6.12 0.66
C ARG A 95 -1.96 -5.41 1.96
N VAL A 96 -2.45 -4.17 1.90
CA VAL A 96 -2.87 -3.41 3.08
C VAL A 96 -4.04 -4.10 3.78
N PHE A 97 -5.12 -4.35 3.03
CA PHE A 97 -6.32 -4.98 3.57
C PHE A 97 -6.07 -6.43 4.00
N LEU A 98 -5.22 -7.18 3.28
CA LEU A 98 -4.85 -8.54 3.64
C LEU A 98 -4.19 -8.59 5.01
N LEU A 99 -3.21 -7.71 5.26
CA LEU A 99 -2.53 -7.62 6.54
C LEU A 99 -3.52 -7.21 7.65
N LEU A 100 -4.34 -6.18 7.41
CA LEU A 100 -5.35 -5.72 8.36
C LEU A 100 -6.30 -6.86 8.77
N PHE A 101 -6.93 -7.52 7.80
CA PHE A 101 -7.94 -8.54 8.10
C PHE A 101 -7.36 -9.83 8.65
N TYR A 102 -6.14 -10.19 8.26
CA TYR A 102 -5.45 -11.32 8.88
C TYR A 102 -5.10 -11.06 10.35
N VAL A 103 -4.56 -9.87 10.65
CA VAL A 103 -4.21 -9.51 12.04
C VAL A 103 -5.47 -9.34 12.91
N MET A 104 -6.56 -8.84 12.34
CA MET A 104 -7.84 -8.70 13.04
C MET A 104 -8.45 -10.03 13.48
N ALA A 105 -8.33 -11.08 12.67
CA ALA A 105 -9.01 -12.37 12.91
C ALA A 105 -8.17 -13.55 12.34
N PRO A 106 -6.98 -13.80 12.88
CA PRO A 106 -6.06 -14.82 12.37
C PRO A 106 -6.64 -16.25 12.50
N GLU A 107 -7.52 -16.49 13.46
CA GLU A 107 -8.24 -17.76 13.64
C GLU A 107 -9.12 -18.11 12.44
N ARG A 108 -9.50 -17.15 11.63
CA ARG A 108 -10.30 -17.35 10.40
C ARG A 108 -9.48 -17.78 9.20
N GLY A 109 -8.14 -17.75 9.32
CA GLY A 109 -7.20 -18.17 8.29
C GLY A 109 -6.98 -17.15 7.15
N ALA A 110 -5.88 -17.34 6.44
CA ALA A 110 -5.42 -16.41 5.38
C ALA A 110 -6.39 -16.32 4.20
N VAL A 111 -7.06 -17.41 3.82
CA VAL A 111 -8.01 -17.42 2.69
C VAL A 111 -9.20 -16.50 2.95
N ARG A 112 -9.79 -16.55 4.15
CA ARG A 112 -10.89 -15.63 4.51
C ARG A 112 -10.43 -14.19 4.61
N ALA A 113 -9.20 -13.95 5.08
CA ALA A 113 -8.60 -12.63 5.10
C ALA A 113 -8.43 -12.10 3.67
N LEU A 114 -7.92 -12.94 2.74
CA LEU A 114 -7.76 -12.59 1.32
C LEU A 114 -9.09 -12.26 0.63
N THR A 115 -10.12 -13.11 0.81
CA THR A 115 -11.46 -12.85 0.23
C THR A 115 -12.05 -11.53 0.73
N ARG A 116 -11.87 -11.23 2.03
CA ARG A 116 -12.33 -9.96 2.59
C ARG A 116 -11.49 -8.79 2.08
N ALA A 117 -10.19 -8.95 2.03
CA ALA A 117 -9.26 -7.95 1.49
C ALA A 117 -9.61 -7.60 0.04
N ALA A 118 -9.80 -8.60 -0.83
CA ALA A 118 -10.18 -8.38 -2.23
C ALA A 118 -11.46 -7.55 -2.36
N ARG A 119 -12.50 -7.86 -1.56
CA ARG A 119 -13.75 -7.08 -1.57
C ARG A 119 -13.53 -5.61 -1.16
N TRP A 120 -12.74 -5.37 -0.13
CA TRP A 120 -12.47 -4.01 0.36
C TRP A 120 -11.56 -3.23 -0.58
N THR A 121 -10.61 -3.90 -1.22
CA THR A 121 -9.76 -3.29 -2.25
C THR A 121 -10.58 -2.74 -3.42
N MET A 122 -11.66 -3.42 -3.81
CA MET A 122 -12.51 -2.99 -4.93
C MET A 122 -13.44 -1.82 -4.60
N VAL A 123 -13.66 -1.50 -3.33
CA VAL A 123 -14.62 -0.43 -2.95
C VAL A 123 -14.19 0.93 -3.51
N VAL A 124 -12.95 1.34 -3.27
CA VAL A 124 -12.48 2.66 -3.71
C VAL A 124 -12.41 2.79 -5.22
N PRO A 125 -11.81 1.84 -6.00
CA PRO A 125 -11.83 1.89 -7.46
C PRO A 125 -13.24 2.03 -8.05
N LEU A 126 -14.19 1.23 -7.57
CA LEU A 126 -15.58 1.27 -8.06
C LEU A 126 -16.23 2.61 -7.75
N LEU A 127 -16.03 3.16 -6.56
CA LEU A 127 -16.53 4.49 -6.20
C LEU A 127 -15.87 5.60 -7.03
N ALA A 128 -14.57 5.52 -7.25
CA ALA A 128 -13.84 6.51 -8.05
C ALA A 128 -14.29 6.51 -9.50
N VAL A 129 -14.49 5.34 -10.11
CA VAL A 129 -15.01 5.21 -11.49
C VAL A 129 -16.44 5.72 -11.57
N GLY A 130 -17.30 5.36 -10.62
CA GLY A 130 -18.69 5.85 -10.56
C GLY A 130 -18.77 7.37 -10.39
N ALA A 131 -17.93 7.94 -9.52
CA ALA A 131 -17.84 9.38 -9.33
C ALA A 131 -17.31 10.09 -10.59
N LEU A 132 -16.27 9.54 -11.24
CA LEU A 132 -15.75 10.09 -12.48
C LEU A 132 -16.80 10.10 -13.59
N TYR A 133 -17.54 9.01 -13.75
CA TYR A 133 -18.63 8.93 -14.72
C TYR A 133 -19.71 9.99 -14.45
N SER A 134 -20.12 10.14 -13.20
CA SER A 134 -21.12 11.15 -12.79
C SER A 134 -20.62 12.58 -13.01
N LEU A 135 -19.33 12.85 -12.77
CA LEU A 135 -18.74 14.16 -13.03
C LEU A 135 -18.63 14.45 -14.53
N ARG A 136 -18.22 13.47 -15.34
CA ARG A 136 -18.14 13.61 -16.80
C ARG A 136 -19.50 13.89 -17.44
N SER A 137 -20.56 13.21 -16.96
CA SER A 137 -21.92 13.44 -17.47
C SER A 137 -22.42 14.86 -17.19
N ARG A 138 -21.91 15.51 -16.12
CA ARG A 138 -22.33 16.85 -15.70
C ARG A 138 -21.44 17.98 -16.24
N TYR A 139 -20.13 17.73 -16.34
CA TYR A 139 -19.15 18.77 -16.66
C TYR A 139 -18.39 18.53 -17.97
N GLY A 140 -18.67 17.44 -18.69
CA GLY A 140 -17.96 17.05 -19.91
C GLY A 140 -16.63 16.36 -19.62
N GLU A 141 -15.69 16.42 -20.59
CA GLU A 141 -14.39 15.78 -20.49
C GLU A 141 -13.58 16.33 -19.32
N LEU A 142 -13.00 15.42 -18.52
CA LEU A 142 -12.15 15.73 -17.38
C LEU A 142 -10.70 15.31 -17.67
N PRO A 143 -9.70 16.03 -17.13
CA PRO A 143 -8.30 15.61 -17.21
C PRO A 143 -8.09 14.18 -16.73
N SER A 144 -7.14 13.46 -17.34
CA SER A 144 -6.84 12.06 -16.98
C SER A 144 -6.44 11.87 -15.52
N GLN A 145 -5.83 12.88 -14.90
CA GLN A 145 -5.47 12.87 -13.47
C GLN A 145 -6.68 12.83 -12.54
N SER A 146 -7.88 13.22 -13.02
CA SER A 146 -9.08 13.29 -12.16
C SER A 146 -9.46 11.96 -11.54
N ILE A 147 -9.25 10.83 -12.25
CA ILE A 147 -9.54 9.50 -11.71
C ILE A 147 -8.57 9.17 -10.55
N TRP A 148 -7.30 9.53 -10.67
CA TRP A 148 -6.32 9.27 -9.63
C TRP A 148 -6.60 10.09 -8.37
N ILE A 149 -6.94 11.37 -8.51
CA ILE A 149 -7.35 12.22 -7.37
C ILE A 149 -8.57 11.64 -6.65
N LEU A 150 -9.60 11.19 -7.38
CA LEU A 150 -10.76 10.55 -6.78
C LEU A 150 -10.42 9.25 -6.06
N TYR A 151 -9.54 8.46 -6.65
CA TYR A 151 -9.02 7.23 -6.08
C TYR A 151 -8.23 7.49 -4.79
N GLU A 152 -7.30 8.42 -4.81
CA GLU A 152 -6.45 8.80 -3.68
C GLU A 152 -7.27 9.36 -2.52
N LEU A 153 -8.19 10.29 -2.79
CA LEU A 153 -9.11 10.82 -1.78
C LEU A 153 -10.04 9.75 -1.22
N GLY A 154 -10.48 8.81 -2.07
CA GLY A 154 -11.26 7.65 -1.66
C GLY A 154 -10.50 6.77 -0.68
N PHE A 155 -9.20 6.51 -0.92
CA PHE A 155 -8.36 5.76 0.01
C PHE A 155 -8.06 6.52 1.30
N VAL A 156 -7.88 7.85 1.25
CA VAL A 156 -7.79 8.67 2.48
C VAL A 156 -9.06 8.50 3.31
N ALA A 157 -10.23 8.68 2.70
CA ALA A 157 -11.52 8.52 3.38
C ALA A 157 -11.69 7.10 3.94
N MET A 158 -11.34 6.07 3.18
CA MET A 158 -11.38 4.67 3.60
C MET A 158 -10.45 4.41 4.78
N ALA A 159 -9.22 4.91 4.74
CA ALA A 159 -8.26 4.74 5.83
C ALA A 159 -8.72 5.45 7.11
N LEU A 160 -9.27 6.66 7.01
CA LEU A 160 -9.88 7.37 8.13
C LEU A 160 -11.11 6.63 8.68
N PHE A 161 -11.98 6.11 7.81
CA PHE A 161 -13.11 5.29 8.23
C PHE A 161 -12.66 4.04 9.00
N LEU A 162 -11.61 3.37 8.53
CA LEU A 162 -11.03 2.24 9.25
C LEU A 162 -10.44 2.65 10.61
N ASP A 163 -9.69 3.76 10.68
CA ASP A 163 -9.07 4.24 11.92
C ASP A 163 -10.10 4.65 12.97
N PHE A 164 -11.14 5.39 12.58
CA PHE A 164 -12.08 5.97 13.53
C PHE A 164 -13.32 5.13 13.82
N ALA A 165 -13.77 4.31 12.87
CA ALA A 165 -15.00 3.55 13.00
C ALA A 165 -14.77 2.03 13.14
N VAL A 166 -14.05 1.42 12.19
CA VAL A 166 -14.00 -0.04 12.09
C VAL A 166 -13.08 -0.65 13.15
N ILE A 167 -11.85 -0.11 13.28
CA ILE A 167 -10.86 -0.67 14.21
C ILE A 167 -11.33 -0.52 15.67
N PRO A 168 -11.77 0.66 16.15
CA PRO A 168 -12.25 0.79 17.52
C PRO A 168 -13.45 -0.10 17.84
N ALA A 169 -14.39 -0.25 16.90
CA ALA A 169 -15.58 -1.08 17.10
C ALA A 169 -15.29 -2.59 17.19
N ARG A 170 -14.09 -3.03 16.81
CA ARG A 170 -13.69 -4.45 16.76
C ARG A 170 -12.85 -4.90 17.95
N PHE A 171 -12.29 -3.96 18.70
CA PHE A 171 -11.36 -4.26 19.77
C PHE A 171 -11.82 -3.60 21.07
N ASP A 172 -11.91 -4.40 22.10
CA ASP A 172 -12.03 -3.93 23.48
C ASP A 172 -10.67 -3.43 24.02
N LEU A 173 -10.67 -2.84 25.18
CA LEU A 173 -9.47 -2.32 25.85
C LEU A 173 -8.38 -3.39 26.09
N ARG A 174 -8.76 -4.68 26.12
CA ARG A 174 -7.81 -5.79 26.34
C ARG A 174 -6.91 -6.07 25.13
N ARG A 175 -7.29 -5.57 23.95
CA ARG A 175 -6.51 -5.72 22.70
C ARG A 175 -5.98 -4.38 22.18
N PHE A 176 -5.73 -3.45 23.08
CA PHE A 176 -5.31 -2.07 22.76
C PHE A 176 -4.07 -2.01 21.86
N GLU A 177 -3.09 -2.89 22.06
CA GLU A 177 -1.84 -2.88 21.28
C GLU A 177 -2.04 -3.36 19.84
N VAL A 178 -2.91 -4.38 19.63
CA VAL A 178 -3.33 -4.79 18.28
C VAL A 178 -4.04 -3.64 17.60
N GLN A 179 -4.94 -2.96 18.32
CA GLN A 179 -5.63 -1.78 17.83
C GLN A 179 -4.63 -0.67 17.41
N GLN A 180 -3.63 -0.37 18.26
CA GLN A 180 -2.61 0.62 17.94
C GLN A 180 -1.77 0.24 16.70
N TYR A 181 -1.41 -1.04 16.56
CA TYR A 181 -0.73 -1.54 15.39
C TYR A 181 -1.56 -1.30 14.11
N LEU A 182 -2.81 -1.73 14.10
CA LEU A 182 -3.70 -1.56 12.96
C LEU A 182 -3.93 -0.08 12.62
N ARG A 183 -4.13 0.77 13.64
CA ARG A 183 -4.26 2.22 13.46
C ARG A 183 -2.98 2.84 12.87
N ALA A 184 -1.80 2.38 13.29
CA ALA A 184 -0.55 2.84 12.70
C ALA A 184 -0.47 2.52 11.21
N LEU A 185 -0.90 1.31 10.80
CA LEU A 185 -0.93 0.91 9.38
C LEU A 185 -1.89 1.78 8.55
N VAL A 186 -3.14 1.95 9.01
CA VAL A 186 -4.13 2.73 8.23
C VAL A 186 -3.78 4.22 8.19
N ARG A 187 -3.17 4.79 9.22
CA ARG A 187 -2.67 6.17 9.23
C ARG A 187 -1.51 6.35 8.26
N TYR A 188 -0.65 5.35 8.16
CA TYR A 188 0.42 5.36 7.16
C TYR A 188 -0.14 5.36 5.73
N VAL A 189 -1.20 4.57 5.49
CA VAL A 189 -1.94 4.57 4.21
C VAL A 189 -2.56 5.93 3.95
N ALA A 190 -3.27 6.51 4.93
CA ALA A 190 -3.85 7.85 4.79
C ALA A 190 -2.80 8.90 4.44
N LEU A 191 -1.60 8.81 5.05
CA LEU A 191 -0.50 9.74 4.82
C LEU A 191 -0.04 9.73 3.37
N TYR A 192 0.33 8.56 2.81
CA TYR A 192 0.86 8.54 1.45
C TYR A 192 -0.21 8.86 0.40
N TYR A 193 -1.46 8.44 0.60
CA TYR A 193 -2.54 8.83 -0.31
C TYR A 193 -2.88 10.32 -0.24
N ALA A 194 -2.84 10.92 0.97
CA ALA A 194 -3.03 12.36 1.11
C ALA A 194 -1.91 13.16 0.42
N LEU A 195 -0.66 12.68 0.49
CA LEU A 195 0.46 13.29 -0.21
C LEU A 195 0.32 13.19 -1.73
N TRP A 196 -0.11 12.04 -2.26
CA TRP A 196 -0.40 11.90 -3.69
C TRP A 196 -1.53 12.83 -4.12
N ALA A 197 -2.68 12.79 -3.45
CA ALA A 197 -3.81 13.67 -3.76
C ALA A 197 -3.43 15.15 -3.73
N THR A 198 -2.59 15.55 -2.77
CA THR A 198 -2.09 16.92 -2.69
C THR A 198 -1.21 17.27 -3.88
N ALA A 199 -0.27 16.38 -4.24
CA ALA A 199 0.60 16.59 -5.40
C ALA A 199 -0.20 16.68 -6.70
N ASP A 200 -1.14 15.78 -6.92
CA ASP A 200 -1.96 15.74 -8.13
C ASP A 200 -2.90 16.94 -8.24
N LEU A 201 -3.46 17.41 -7.14
CA LEU A 201 -4.22 18.65 -7.10
C LEU A 201 -3.37 19.88 -7.46
N LEU A 202 -2.12 19.94 -7.00
CA LEU A 202 -1.20 21.03 -7.33
C LEU A 202 -0.77 20.99 -8.79
N ILE A 203 -0.48 19.80 -9.33
CA ILE A 203 -0.19 19.61 -10.75
C ILE A 203 -1.39 20.06 -11.59
N LEU A 204 -2.59 19.58 -11.28
CA LEU A 204 -3.78 19.86 -12.05
C LEU A 204 -4.19 21.34 -12.00
N ARG A 205 -4.20 21.98 -10.81
CA ARG A 205 -4.69 23.35 -10.64
C ARG A 205 -3.66 24.44 -10.91
N ARG A 206 -2.40 24.17 -10.65
CA ARG A 206 -1.34 25.17 -10.68
C ARG A 206 -0.32 24.92 -11.78
N ASN A 207 -0.40 23.81 -12.49
CA ASN A 207 0.64 23.34 -13.42
C ASN A 207 2.04 23.42 -12.78
N ALA A 208 2.12 23.09 -11.48
CA ALA A 208 3.31 23.30 -10.67
C ALA A 208 4.28 22.15 -10.89
N ASP A 209 5.34 22.37 -11.66
CA ASP A 209 6.35 21.34 -11.96
C ASP A 209 6.98 20.75 -10.67
N TRP A 210 7.23 21.57 -9.64
CA TRP A 210 7.77 21.09 -8.37
C TRP A 210 6.85 20.08 -7.64
N ALA A 211 5.55 20.05 -7.96
CA ALA A 211 4.63 19.09 -7.36
C ALA A 211 4.91 17.65 -7.80
N TRP A 212 5.59 17.45 -8.94
CA TRP A 212 6.12 16.16 -9.33
C TRP A 212 7.20 15.65 -8.36
N ALA A 213 8.03 16.57 -7.81
CA ALA A 213 8.96 16.20 -6.74
C ALA A 213 8.22 15.74 -5.47
N LEU A 214 7.08 16.36 -5.15
CA LEU A 214 6.26 15.92 -4.01
C LEU A 214 5.75 14.48 -4.18
N ARG A 215 5.41 14.04 -5.41
CA ARG A 215 4.99 12.66 -5.68
C ARG A 215 6.06 11.60 -5.40
N VAL A 216 7.33 11.98 -5.38
CA VAL A 216 8.43 11.05 -5.03
C VAL A 216 8.24 10.50 -3.61
N ILE A 217 7.78 11.34 -2.68
CA ILE A 217 7.62 10.94 -1.27
C ILE A 217 6.58 9.82 -1.12
N PRO A 218 5.32 9.98 -1.56
CA PRO A 218 4.33 8.91 -1.44
C PRO A 218 4.70 7.66 -2.24
N ASN A 219 5.39 7.78 -3.39
CA ASN A 219 5.91 6.63 -4.09
C ASN A 219 6.88 5.81 -3.22
N GLN A 220 7.83 6.48 -2.55
CA GLN A 220 8.75 5.80 -1.65
C GLN A 220 8.02 5.17 -0.46
N LEU A 221 7.04 5.86 0.12
CA LEU A 221 6.23 5.32 1.20
C LEU A 221 5.44 4.08 0.76
N TYR A 222 4.84 4.11 -0.41
CA TYR A 222 4.05 3.01 -0.94
C TYR A 222 4.90 1.81 -1.35
N TYR A 223 5.87 1.99 -2.25
CA TYR A 223 6.69 0.90 -2.79
C TYR A 223 7.84 0.51 -1.85
N GLY A 224 8.62 1.49 -1.40
CA GLY A 224 9.86 1.24 -0.67
C GLY A 224 9.64 0.87 0.79
N PHE A 225 8.80 1.62 1.48
CA PHE A 225 8.77 1.58 2.94
C PHE A 225 7.55 0.87 3.54
N TRP A 226 6.57 0.44 2.75
CA TRP A 226 5.38 -0.24 3.31
C TRP A 226 5.74 -1.51 4.10
N VAL A 227 6.47 -2.46 3.49
CA VAL A 227 6.81 -3.72 4.15
C VAL A 227 7.78 -3.50 5.32
N PRO A 228 8.87 -2.72 5.17
CA PRO A 228 9.72 -2.33 6.31
C PRO A 228 8.95 -1.69 7.46
N PHE A 229 8.05 -0.77 7.18
CA PHE A 229 7.22 -0.12 8.21
C PHE A 229 6.31 -1.12 8.92
N ALA A 230 5.59 -1.95 8.15
CA ALA A 230 4.73 -2.99 8.71
C ALA A 230 5.53 -3.97 9.58
N TYR A 231 6.73 -4.35 9.14
CA TYR A 231 7.67 -5.20 9.90
C TYR A 231 8.10 -4.56 11.21
N MET A 232 8.59 -3.32 11.17
CA MET A 232 9.03 -2.62 12.39
C MET A 232 7.90 -2.47 13.40
N LYS A 233 6.70 -2.16 12.94
CA LYS A 233 5.52 -2.03 13.82
C LYS A 233 5.06 -3.38 14.36
N PHE A 234 5.11 -4.43 13.55
CA PHE A 234 4.75 -5.79 13.94
C PHE A 234 5.66 -6.35 15.04
N PHE A 235 6.97 -6.04 14.97
CA PHE A 235 7.97 -6.46 15.96
C PHE A 235 8.27 -5.40 17.02
N SER A 236 7.49 -4.32 17.07
CA SER A 236 7.64 -3.35 18.16
C SER A 236 7.42 -3.99 19.53
N PRO A 237 8.15 -3.57 20.58
CA PRO A 237 8.03 -4.16 21.93
C PRO A 237 6.59 -4.17 22.45
N ARG A 238 5.81 -3.13 22.15
CA ARG A 238 4.41 -3.01 22.54
C ARG A 238 3.56 -4.14 21.94
N TYR A 239 3.63 -4.34 20.62
CA TYR A 239 2.84 -5.37 19.95
C TYR A 239 3.37 -6.79 20.22
N ALA A 240 4.68 -6.96 20.42
CA ALA A 240 5.30 -8.23 20.77
C ALA A 240 4.84 -8.75 22.16
N ALA A 241 4.69 -7.85 23.15
CA ALA A 241 4.23 -8.21 24.49
C ALA A 241 2.82 -8.85 24.47
N THR A 242 1.89 -8.29 23.69
CA THR A 242 0.53 -8.85 23.56
C THR A 242 0.50 -10.22 22.90
N ARG A 243 1.40 -10.47 21.93
CA ARG A 243 1.51 -11.78 21.29
C ARG A 243 1.90 -12.87 22.29
N MET A 244 2.82 -12.56 23.23
CA MET A 244 3.30 -13.49 24.24
C MET A 244 2.28 -13.72 25.37
N SER A 245 1.48 -12.73 25.73
CA SER A 245 0.47 -12.87 26.80
C SER A 245 -0.70 -13.77 26.41
N VAL A 246 -1.11 -13.75 25.14
CA VAL A 246 -2.17 -14.64 24.62
C VAL A 246 -1.74 -16.11 24.60
N GLN A 247 -0.45 -16.39 24.50
CA GLN A 247 0.09 -17.76 24.53
C GLN A 247 0.11 -18.37 25.95
N ARG A 248 0.21 -17.52 26.99
CA ARG A 248 0.21 -17.98 28.40
C ARG A 248 -1.20 -18.24 28.97
N SER A 249 -2.24 -17.78 28.29
CA SER A 249 -3.64 -17.93 28.72
C SER A 249 -4.40 -19.09 28.05
N ARG A 250 -3.69 -19.88 27.24
CA ARG A 250 -4.16 -21.15 26.67
C ARG A 250 -3.37 -22.33 27.22
#